data_62a5df20808da9ee5ad6032e4f323d4e
#
_entry.id   62a5df20808da9ee5ad6032e4f323d4e
#
_cell.length_a   1.000
_cell.length_b   1.000
_cell.length_c   1.000
_cell.angle_alpha   90.00
_cell.angle_beta   90.00
_cell.angle_gamma   90.00
#
_symmetry.space_group_name_H-M   'P 1'
#
loop_
_entity.id
_entity.type
_entity.pdbx_description
1 polymer ?
#
loop_
_entity_poly.entity_id
_entity_poly.type
_entity_poly.pdbx_seq_one_letter_code
_entity_poly.pdbx_strand_id
1 'polypeptide(L)'
;MSKAILGLFAVLGILGGYAFAADTLSAQDNFEIQQLYARYNIAIDSGDAEAYAATFTPDGVFNNMAGHDALVGFAKMWREKLNGATRKHWNNNLQITGNSKQANGFVYLMLIDFSTKPASILTTLSYTDTLVKTKAGWRFSKRTTKSDTPPAVADQAPAK
;
A
#
# COMPACT_ATOMS: atom_id res chain seq x y z
N MET A 1 -49.64 -11.26 -67.89
CA MET A 1 -48.64 -10.24 -67.51
C MET A 1 -48.50 -10.27 -65.99
N SER A 2 -47.57 -11.09 -65.48
CA SER A 2 -47.28 -11.24 -64.04
C SER A 2 -46.11 -10.37 -63.67
N LYS A 3 -46.32 -9.44 -62.73
CA LYS A 3 -45.24 -8.61 -62.14
C LYS A 3 -44.66 -9.35 -60.93
N ALA A 4 -43.42 -9.75 -61.02
CA ALA A 4 -42.65 -10.26 -59.90
C ALA A 4 -42.18 -9.09 -59.02
N ILE A 5 -42.51 -9.12 -57.73
CA ILE A 5 -42.03 -8.18 -56.72
C ILE A 5 -40.78 -8.79 -56.09
N LEU A 6 -39.64 -8.18 -56.28
CA LEU A 6 -38.36 -8.58 -55.69
C LEU A 6 -38.27 -7.93 -54.31
N GLY A 7 -38.43 -8.73 -53.27
CA GLY A 7 -38.27 -8.30 -51.88
C GLY A 7 -36.75 -8.21 -51.54
N LEU A 8 -36.25 -7.01 -51.21
CA LEU A 8 -34.92 -6.74 -50.72
C LEU A 8 -34.90 -6.96 -49.22
N PHE A 9 -34.30 -8.05 -48.76
CA PHE A 9 -34.03 -8.28 -47.32
C PHE A 9 -32.75 -7.54 -46.93
N ALA A 10 -32.85 -6.43 -46.20
CA ALA A 10 -31.75 -5.77 -45.56
C ALA A 10 -31.36 -6.54 -44.28
N VAL A 11 -30.23 -7.22 -44.33
CA VAL A 11 -29.64 -7.82 -43.15
C VAL A 11 -28.96 -6.72 -42.35
N LEU A 12 -29.57 -6.29 -41.25
CA LEU A 12 -28.97 -5.38 -40.28
C LEU A 12 -27.93 -6.19 -39.44
N GLY A 13 -26.66 -6.10 -39.81
CA GLY A 13 -25.55 -6.63 -39.04
C GLY A 13 -25.38 -5.82 -37.74
N ILE A 14 -25.78 -6.41 -36.60
CA ILE A 14 -25.46 -5.85 -35.27
C ILE A 14 -23.97 -6.11 -35.04
N LEU A 15 -23.14 -5.11 -35.31
CA LEU A 15 -21.75 -5.07 -34.84
C LEU A 15 -21.80 -4.83 -33.33
N GLY A 16 -21.85 -5.90 -32.56
CA GLY A 16 -21.68 -5.88 -31.12
C GLY A 16 -20.24 -5.43 -30.83
N GLY A 17 -20.04 -4.14 -30.56
CA GLY A 17 -18.79 -3.61 -30.07
C GLY A 17 -18.52 -4.23 -28.69
N TYR A 18 -17.55 -5.14 -28.60
CA TYR A 18 -17.01 -5.57 -27.32
C TYR A 18 -16.26 -4.38 -26.73
N ALA A 19 -16.90 -3.63 -25.85
CA ALA A 19 -16.22 -2.68 -25.00
C ALA A 19 -15.32 -3.51 -24.06
N PHE A 20 -14.01 -3.52 -24.30
CA PHE A 20 -13.06 -4.01 -23.30
C PHE A 20 -13.18 -3.09 -22.08
N ALA A 21 -13.75 -3.60 -20.99
CA ALA A 21 -13.74 -2.89 -19.74
C ALA A 21 -12.27 -2.60 -19.39
N ALA A 22 -11.95 -1.34 -19.11
CA ALA A 22 -10.61 -0.99 -18.65
C ALA A 22 -10.26 -1.84 -17.43
N ASP A 23 -9.05 -2.43 -17.42
CA ASP A 23 -8.56 -3.21 -16.27
C ASP A 23 -8.28 -2.25 -15.12
N THR A 24 -9.26 -2.07 -14.25
CA THR A 24 -9.23 -1.17 -13.09
C THR A 24 -9.30 -1.98 -11.80
N LEU A 25 -8.90 -1.36 -10.70
CA LEU A 25 -9.10 -1.92 -9.36
C LEU A 25 -10.61 -2.10 -9.08
N SER A 26 -11.00 -3.31 -8.71
CA SER A 26 -12.35 -3.59 -8.21
C SER A 26 -12.54 -3.04 -6.79
N ALA A 27 -13.79 -2.95 -6.32
CA ALA A 27 -14.08 -2.63 -4.92
C ALA A 27 -13.47 -3.67 -3.97
N GLN A 28 -13.44 -4.95 -4.37
CA GLN A 28 -12.80 -6.02 -3.62
C GLN A 28 -11.28 -5.83 -3.52
N ASP A 29 -10.60 -5.44 -4.62
CA ASP A 29 -9.17 -5.14 -4.60
C ASP A 29 -8.85 -3.98 -3.65
N ASN A 30 -9.64 -2.91 -3.71
CA ASN A 30 -9.50 -1.77 -2.80
C ASN A 30 -9.66 -2.19 -1.34
N PHE A 31 -10.66 -3.01 -1.02
CA PHE A 31 -10.84 -3.53 0.34
C PHE A 31 -9.66 -4.40 0.78
N GLU A 32 -9.20 -5.34 -0.06
CA GLU A 32 -8.07 -6.21 0.25
C GLU A 32 -6.78 -5.43 0.48
N ILE A 33 -6.53 -4.37 -0.30
CA ILE A 33 -5.39 -3.48 -0.12
C ILE A 33 -5.50 -2.72 1.21
N GLN A 34 -6.67 -2.17 1.56
CA GLN A 34 -6.86 -1.52 2.86
C GLN A 34 -6.59 -2.49 4.03
N GLN A 35 -7.07 -3.76 3.92
CA GLN A 35 -6.76 -4.80 4.90
C GLN A 35 -5.26 -5.13 4.96
N LEU A 36 -4.53 -5.04 3.85
CA LEU A 36 -3.08 -5.22 3.84
C LEU A 36 -2.37 -4.12 4.64
N TYR A 37 -2.77 -2.85 4.49
CA TYR A 37 -2.24 -1.75 5.30
C TYR A 37 -2.52 -1.95 6.79
N ALA A 38 -3.72 -2.40 7.15
CA ALA A 38 -4.06 -2.70 8.54
C ALA A 38 -3.20 -3.83 9.11
N ARG A 39 -3.04 -4.94 8.36
CA ARG A 39 -2.17 -6.06 8.78
C ARG A 39 -0.73 -5.64 8.98
N TYR A 40 -0.19 -4.82 8.07
CA TYR A 40 1.17 -4.28 8.21
C TYR A 40 1.35 -3.52 9.53
N ASN A 41 0.46 -2.58 9.83
CA ASN A 41 0.54 -1.78 11.05
C ASN A 41 0.37 -2.66 12.31
N ILE A 42 -0.60 -3.57 12.31
CA ILE A 42 -0.83 -4.47 13.45
C ILE A 42 0.40 -5.36 13.70
N ALA A 43 1.00 -5.91 12.65
CA ALA A 43 2.17 -6.79 12.78
C ALA A 43 3.38 -6.06 13.36
N ILE A 44 3.74 -4.90 12.82
CA ILE A 44 4.88 -4.12 13.33
C ILE A 44 4.63 -3.61 14.76
N ASP A 45 3.41 -3.21 15.08
CA ASP A 45 3.02 -2.69 16.41
C ASP A 45 2.97 -3.78 17.47
N SER A 46 2.63 -5.01 17.09
CA SER A 46 2.62 -6.18 18.00
C SER A 46 4.00 -6.83 18.14
N GLY A 47 4.93 -6.51 17.23
CA GLY A 47 6.25 -7.14 17.17
C GLY A 47 6.25 -8.52 16.49
N ASP A 48 5.20 -8.85 15.74
CA ASP A 48 5.13 -10.07 14.93
C ASP A 48 5.92 -9.86 13.63
N ALA A 49 7.21 -10.20 13.70
CA ALA A 49 8.15 -9.98 12.62
C ALA A 49 7.84 -10.83 11.36
N GLU A 50 7.33 -12.05 11.56
CA GLU A 50 6.96 -12.94 10.46
C GLU A 50 5.68 -12.43 9.75
N ALA A 51 4.65 -12.05 10.52
CA ALA A 51 3.45 -11.44 9.96
C ALA A 51 3.76 -10.12 9.25
N TYR A 52 4.70 -9.31 9.77
CA TYR A 52 5.17 -8.09 9.11
C TYR A 52 5.81 -8.41 7.75
N ALA A 53 6.79 -9.31 7.70
CA ALA A 53 7.45 -9.70 6.47
C ALA A 53 6.48 -10.33 5.47
N ALA A 54 5.48 -11.11 5.94
CA ALA A 54 4.44 -11.71 5.10
C ALA A 54 3.50 -10.69 4.43
N THR A 55 3.53 -9.42 4.80
CA THR A 55 2.80 -8.37 4.08
C THR A 55 3.48 -7.97 2.78
N PHE A 56 4.73 -8.34 2.59
CA PHE A 56 5.51 -8.11 1.38
C PHE A 56 5.54 -9.35 0.46
N THR A 57 5.98 -9.14 -0.78
CA THR A 57 6.41 -10.25 -1.64
C THR A 57 7.70 -10.87 -1.10
N PRO A 58 8.07 -12.11 -1.48
CA PRO A 58 9.31 -12.74 -1.00
C PRO A 58 10.58 -11.92 -1.27
N ASP A 59 10.58 -11.16 -2.35
CA ASP A 59 11.63 -10.22 -2.78
C ASP A 59 11.30 -8.75 -2.44
N GLY A 60 10.25 -8.51 -1.65
CA GLY A 60 9.74 -7.19 -1.33
C GLY A 60 10.78 -6.29 -0.65
N VAL A 61 10.62 -4.98 -0.85
CA VAL A 61 11.60 -3.99 -0.40
C VAL A 61 10.94 -2.95 0.51
N PHE A 62 11.52 -2.75 1.69
CA PHE A 62 11.21 -1.61 2.57
C PHE A 62 12.43 -0.69 2.64
N ASN A 63 12.32 0.51 2.05
CA ASN A 63 13.44 1.44 1.85
C ASN A 63 14.61 0.77 1.11
N ASN A 64 15.67 0.41 1.83
CA ASN A 64 16.87 -0.28 1.31
C ASN A 64 16.98 -1.74 1.79
N MET A 65 15.99 -2.24 2.54
CA MET A 65 15.97 -3.61 3.04
C MET A 65 15.14 -4.47 2.10
N ALA A 66 15.75 -5.48 1.49
CA ALA A 66 15.14 -6.34 0.48
C ALA A 66 15.08 -7.79 0.93
N GLY A 67 13.94 -8.43 0.67
CA GLY A 67 13.69 -9.84 0.93
C GLY A 67 13.23 -10.14 2.34
N HIS A 68 12.65 -11.33 2.50
CA HIS A 68 11.99 -11.77 3.72
C HIS A 68 12.85 -11.61 4.98
N ASP A 69 14.08 -12.14 4.96
CA ASP A 69 14.94 -12.17 6.16
C ASP A 69 15.36 -10.76 6.61
N ALA A 70 15.61 -9.85 5.65
CA ALA A 70 15.91 -8.46 5.96
C ALA A 70 14.70 -7.74 6.59
N LEU A 71 13.49 -8.03 6.12
CA LEU A 71 12.26 -7.48 6.67
C LEU A 71 11.97 -8.01 8.07
N VAL A 72 12.16 -9.32 8.31
CA VAL A 72 12.06 -9.93 9.65
C VAL A 72 13.09 -9.30 10.59
N GLY A 73 14.35 -9.17 10.14
CA GLY A 73 15.42 -8.53 10.91
C GLY A 73 15.08 -7.09 11.30
N PHE A 74 14.53 -6.31 10.37
CA PHE A 74 14.06 -4.96 10.65
C PHE A 74 12.97 -4.92 11.73
N ALA A 75 11.94 -5.76 11.62
CA ALA A 75 10.84 -5.76 12.58
C ALA A 75 11.30 -6.17 14.00
N LYS A 76 12.22 -7.14 14.10
CA LYS A 76 12.84 -7.53 15.39
C LYS A 76 13.65 -6.37 15.98
N MET A 77 14.55 -5.76 15.19
CA MET A 77 15.33 -4.59 15.61
C MET A 77 14.42 -3.43 16.05
N TRP A 78 13.34 -3.17 15.32
CA TRP A 78 12.36 -2.14 15.68
C TRP A 78 11.76 -2.44 17.05
N ARG A 79 11.32 -3.68 17.28
CA ARG A 79 10.74 -4.10 18.57
C ARG A 79 11.71 -3.94 19.73
N GLU A 80 12.97 -4.33 19.54
CA GLU A 80 14.02 -4.17 20.55
C GLU A 80 14.25 -2.69 20.91
N LYS A 81 14.32 -1.82 19.89
CA LYS A 81 14.50 -0.38 20.10
C LYS A 81 13.36 0.29 20.84
N LEU A 82 12.15 -0.29 20.86
CA LEU A 82 11.05 0.25 21.63
C LEU A 82 11.29 0.13 23.15
N ASN A 83 12.13 -0.81 23.58
CA ASN A 83 12.48 -1.04 25.00
C ASN A 83 11.25 -1.01 25.92
N GLY A 84 10.19 -1.74 25.52
CA GLY A 84 8.91 -1.80 26.23
C GLY A 84 7.92 -0.67 25.95
N ALA A 85 8.31 0.37 25.21
CA ALA A 85 7.39 1.44 24.86
C ALA A 85 6.27 0.94 23.94
N THR A 86 5.05 1.45 24.13
CA THR A 86 3.88 1.14 23.32
C THR A 86 3.72 2.20 22.25
N ARG A 87 3.96 1.83 20.99
CA ARG A 87 3.79 2.72 19.85
C ARG A 87 2.78 2.14 18.86
N LYS A 88 2.07 3.03 18.16
CA LYS A 88 1.08 2.67 17.16
C LYS A 88 1.27 3.48 15.88
N HIS A 89 1.16 2.77 14.76
CA HIS A 89 1.15 3.36 13.42
C HIS A 89 -0.29 3.66 13.02
N TRP A 90 -0.63 4.94 12.85
CA TRP A 90 -1.95 5.37 12.40
C TRP A 90 -1.85 5.94 10.99
N ASN A 91 -2.48 5.25 10.05
CA ASN A 91 -2.54 5.67 8.65
C ASN A 91 -3.74 6.59 8.40
N ASN A 92 -3.52 7.64 7.59
CA ASN A 92 -4.55 8.58 7.17
C ASN A 92 -4.43 8.88 5.68
N ASN A 93 -5.57 9.21 5.04
CA ASN A 93 -5.62 9.67 3.65
C ASN A 93 -4.98 8.68 2.66
N LEU A 94 -5.30 7.39 2.81
CA LEU A 94 -4.83 6.37 1.88
C LEU A 94 -5.44 6.58 0.50
N GLN A 95 -4.58 6.79 -0.49
CA GLN A 95 -4.92 6.84 -1.90
C GLN A 95 -4.39 5.60 -2.60
N ILE A 96 -5.23 4.94 -3.41
CA ILE A 96 -4.89 3.74 -4.16
C ILE A 96 -5.24 3.96 -5.62
N THR A 97 -4.32 3.64 -6.53
CA THR A 97 -4.51 3.68 -7.98
C THR A 97 -3.92 2.43 -8.62
N GLY A 98 -4.42 1.99 -9.76
CA GLY A 98 -3.87 0.82 -10.46
C GLY A 98 -4.92 0.00 -11.20
N ASN A 99 -4.62 -1.29 -11.32
CA ASN A 99 -5.45 -2.27 -12.01
C ASN A 99 -5.53 -3.60 -11.23
N SER A 100 -6.18 -4.61 -11.80
CA SER A 100 -6.40 -5.91 -11.15
C SER A 100 -5.11 -6.67 -10.77
N LYS A 101 -3.93 -6.27 -11.25
CA LYS A 101 -2.64 -6.96 -11.05
C LYS A 101 -1.64 -6.15 -10.24
N GLN A 102 -1.64 -4.83 -10.41
CA GLN A 102 -0.69 -3.91 -9.79
C GLN A 102 -1.39 -2.65 -9.32
N ALA A 103 -0.94 -2.13 -8.18
CA ALA A 103 -1.43 -0.89 -7.62
C ALA A 103 -0.29 -0.03 -7.05
N ASN A 104 -0.54 1.26 -6.96
CA ASN A 104 0.27 2.21 -6.22
C ASN A 104 -0.56 2.71 -5.05
N GLY A 105 0.11 2.90 -3.92
CA GLY A 105 -0.48 3.44 -2.71
C GLY A 105 0.30 4.65 -2.22
N PHE A 106 -0.41 5.60 -1.67
CA PHE A 106 0.16 6.72 -0.93
C PHE A 106 -0.64 6.94 0.34
N VAL A 107 0.04 7.10 1.49
CA VAL A 107 -0.63 7.25 2.77
C VAL A 107 0.21 8.09 3.73
N TYR A 108 -0.44 8.95 4.51
CA TYR A 108 0.19 9.59 5.65
C TYR A 108 0.18 8.69 6.87
N LEU A 109 1.27 8.75 7.63
CA LEU A 109 1.44 8.02 8.88
C LEU A 109 1.70 8.97 10.04
N MET A 110 1.02 8.76 11.16
CA MET A 110 1.41 9.25 12.47
C MET A 110 1.91 8.08 13.31
N LEU A 111 3.13 8.21 13.86
CA LEU A 111 3.63 7.31 14.89
C LEU A 111 3.34 7.91 16.25
N ILE A 112 2.50 7.23 17.03
CA ILE A 112 2.02 7.72 18.33
C ILE A 112 2.64 6.89 19.45
N ASP A 113 3.16 7.56 20.48
CA ASP A 113 3.64 6.96 21.72
C ASP A 113 2.55 6.99 22.78
N PHE A 114 2.12 5.82 23.20
CA PHE A 114 1.15 5.63 24.28
C PHE A 114 1.81 5.35 25.64
N SER A 115 3.13 5.35 25.71
CA SER A 115 3.88 5.21 26.97
C SER A 115 3.91 6.52 27.77
N THR A 116 3.55 7.65 27.14
CA THR A 116 3.46 8.97 27.77
C THR A 116 2.03 9.34 28.14
N LYS A 117 1.86 10.27 29.09
CA LYS A 117 0.55 10.83 29.46
C LYS A 117 0.61 12.35 29.42
N PRO A 118 -0.11 13.00 28.48
CA PRO A 118 -0.93 12.41 27.41
C PRO A 118 -0.09 11.67 26.38
N ALA A 119 -0.75 10.81 25.56
CA ALA A 119 -0.10 10.20 24.41
C ALA A 119 0.43 11.29 23.46
N SER A 120 1.59 11.04 22.84
CA SER A 120 2.27 12.03 22.02
C SER A 120 2.54 11.51 20.60
N ILE A 121 2.52 12.41 19.62
CA ILE A 121 2.96 12.11 18.25
C ILE A 121 4.49 12.21 18.23
N LEU A 122 5.16 11.11 17.91
CA LEU A 122 6.62 11.07 17.80
C LEU A 122 7.12 11.61 16.47
N THR A 123 6.44 11.25 15.40
CA THR A 123 6.78 11.69 14.04
C THR A 123 5.60 11.53 13.11
N THR A 124 5.63 12.29 12.03
CA THR A 124 4.77 12.09 10.87
C THR A 124 5.64 11.79 9.65
N LEU A 125 5.12 10.98 8.76
CA LEU A 125 5.77 10.63 7.51
C LEU A 125 4.74 10.18 6.47
N SER A 126 5.18 10.01 5.23
CA SER A 126 4.39 9.38 4.18
C SER A 126 5.02 8.06 3.73
N TYR A 127 4.16 7.13 3.33
CA TYR A 127 4.54 5.94 2.56
C TYR A 127 4.18 6.13 1.10
N THR A 128 5.09 5.72 0.23
CA THR A 128 4.84 5.51 -1.20
C THR A 128 5.07 4.04 -1.50
N ASP A 129 4.04 3.40 -2.06
CA ASP A 129 3.96 1.97 -2.19
C ASP A 129 3.74 1.51 -3.61
N THR A 130 4.37 0.39 -3.98
CA THR A 130 4.00 -0.43 -5.11
C THR A 130 3.48 -1.77 -4.58
N LEU A 131 2.31 -2.18 -5.09
CA LEU A 131 1.65 -3.40 -4.68
C LEU A 131 1.42 -4.31 -5.88
N VAL A 132 1.45 -5.61 -5.64
CA VAL A 132 1.14 -6.62 -6.66
C VAL A 132 0.14 -7.62 -6.11
N LYS A 133 -0.76 -8.10 -6.98
CA LYS A 133 -1.70 -9.18 -6.65
C LYS A 133 -1.04 -10.52 -6.89
N THR A 134 -0.84 -11.27 -5.82
CA THR A 134 -0.28 -12.62 -5.84
C THR A 134 -1.39 -13.68 -5.70
N LYS A 135 -1.05 -14.96 -5.80
CA LYS A 135 -2.00 -16.05 -5.48
C LYS A 135 -2.52 -16.01 -4.04
N ALA A 136 -1.73 -15.42 -3.12
CA ALA A 136 -2.08 -15.27 -1.72
C ALA A 136 -2.70 -13.88 -1.38
N GLY A 137 -3.15 -13.13 -2.39
CA GLY A 137 -3.72 -11.79 -2.27
C GLY A 137 -2.70 -10.68 -2.50
N TRP A 138 -3.10 -9.44 -2.23
CA TRP A 138 -2.25 -8.28 -2.41
C TRP A 138 -1.05 -8.26 -1.45
N ARG A 139 0.12 -7.82 -1.95
CA ARG A 139 1.37 -7.69 -1.19
C ARG A 139 2.10 -6.40 -1.60
N PHE A 140 2.84 -5.80 -0.68
CA PHE A 140 3.81 -4.76 -1.02
C PHE A 140 4.99 -5.39 -1.77
N SER A 141 5.26 -4.94 -2.99
CA SER A 141 6.53 -5.25 -3.67
C SER A 141 7.59 -4.22 -3.30
N LYS A 142 7.17 -2.98 -3.02
CA LYS A 142 8.07 -1.94 -2.53
C LYS A 142 7.30 -0.96 -1.64
N ARG A 143 7.93 -0.53 -0.55
CA ARG A 143 7.49 0.57 0.31
C ARG A 143 8.66 1.50 0.58
N THR A 144 8.47 2.80 0.41
CA THR A 144 9.43 3.83 0.79
C THR A 144 8.80 4.81 1.76
N THR A 145 9.62 5.32 2.69
CA THR A 145 9.21 6.33 3.66
C THR A 145 9.81 7.68 3.32
N LYS A 146 9.05 8.73 3.59
CA LYS A 146 9.56 10.10 3.58
C LYS A 146 9.10 10.78 4.87
N SER A 147 10.05 11.24 5.70
CA SER A 147 9.73 11.99 6.92
C SER A 147 9.24 13.39 6.56
N ASP A 148 8.22 13.85 7.28
CA ASP A 148 7.75 15.24 7.23
C ASP A 148 8.57 16.13 8.17
N THR A 149 9.26 15.52 9.16
CA THR A 149 10.14 16.24 10.07
C THR A 149 11.43 16.61 9.33
N PRO A 150 11.81 17.88 9.25
CA PRO A 150 13.11 18.27 8.72
C PRO A 150 14.23 17.53 9.46
N PRO A 151 15.36 17.18 8.79
CA PRO A 151 16.53 16.71 9.52
C PRO A 151 16.89 17.75 10.58
N ALA A 152 17.27 17.27 11.78
CA ALA A 152 17.72 18.16 12.85
C ALA A 152 18.79 19.09 12.26
N VAL A 153 18.52 20.41 12.30
CA VAL A 153 19.53 21.40 11.91
C VAL A 153 20.64 21.22 12.93
N ALA A 154 21.82 20.79 12.47
CA ALA A 154 23.00 20.77 13.32
C ALA A 154 23.12 22.16 13.96
N ASP A 155 23.15 22.23 15.28
CA ASP A 155 23.22 23.46 16.07
C ASP A 155 24.23 24.40 15.41
N GLN A 156 23.72 25.44 14.75
CA GLN A 156 24.59 26.55 14.36
C GLN A 156 24.99 27.21 15.67
N ALA A 157 26.22 26.94 16.10
CA ALA A 157 26.80 27.62 17.23
C ALA A 157 26.56 29.13 17.06
N PRO A 158 26.09 29.85 18.10
CA PRO A 158 25.84 31.27 17.98
C PRO A 158 27.12 31.97 17.51
N ALA A 159 27.02 32.72 16.41
CA ALA A 159 28.10 33.56 15.93
C ALA A 159 28.55 34.48 17.09
N LYS A 160 29.81 34.41 17.44
CA LYS A 160 30.43 35.24 18.45
C LYS A 160 30.53 36.69 17.95
#